data_34d5fc7871e3191bac8a4665ef8bdab2
#
_entry.id   34d5fc7871e3191bac8a4665ef8bdab2
#
_cell.length_a   1.000
_cell.length_b   1.000
_cell.length_c   1.000
_cell.angle_alpha   90.00
_cell.angle_beta   90.00
_cell.angle_gamma   90.00
#
_symmetry.space_group_name_H-M   'P 1'
#
loop_
_entity.id
_entity.type
_entity.pdbx_description
1 polymer ?
#
loop_
_entity_poly.entity_id
_entity_poly.type
_entity_poly.pdbx_seq_one_letter_code
_entity_poly.pdbx_strand_id
1 'polypeptide(L)'
;MKDILANPKKYRYASSGAGTQPHIAMEDLFFQYGASVQHVAFHNDADAMQSMAGGHVQISTAPMSVVRQYGVKPLLVYDLKKISEIPEVPTSAQLGKSIVYTHWHVLTAPKGTPQEYIDAMSRAIAELSSDPDYLARLDKLCMKPAYMGPKDTEKMVREEYDHYGKIIARVIKK
;
A
#
# COMPACT_ATOMS: atom_id res chain seq x y z
N MET A 1 12.34 -10.50 -11.23
CA MET A 1 13.36 -9.44 -11.25
C MET A 1 14.48 -9.67 -12.27
N LYS A 2 15.09 -10.86 -12.34
CA LYS A 2 16.17 -11.13 -13.34
C LYS A 2 15.78 -10.80 -14.79
N ASP A 3 14.58 -11.20 -15.23
CA ASP A 3 14.11 -10.91 -16.61
C ASP A 3 13.85 -9.40 -16.82
N ILE A 4 13.37 -8.68 -15.80
CA ILE A 4 13.20 -7.22 -15.86
C ILE A 4 14.54 -6.50 -16.06
N LEU A 5 15.57 -6.93 -15.34
CA LEU A 5 16.93 -6.36 -15.49
C LEU A 5 17.53 -6.66 -16.86
N ALA A 6 17.30 -7.86 -17.39
CA ALA A 6 17.79 -8.25 -18.72
C ALA A 6 17.00 -7.56 -19.85
N ASN A 7 15.73 -7.23 -19.66
CA ASN A 7 14.80 -6.72 -20.66
C ASN A 7 13.99 -5.51 -20.17
N PRO A 8 14.62 -4.39 -19.80
CA PRO A 8 13.94 -3.29 -19.09
C PRO A 8 12.82 -2.64 -19.91
N LYS A 9 12.91 -2.65 -21.25
CA LYS A 9 11.90 -2.08 -22.15
C LYS A 9 10.69 -3.00 -22.40
N LYS A 10 10.76 -4.26 -21.98
CA LYS A 10 9.69 -5.26 -22.14
C LYS A 10 8.55 -5.05 -21.17
N TYR A 11 8.81 -4.44 -20.02
CA TYR A 11 7.89 -4.34 -18.91
C TYR A 11 7.42 -2.90 -18.70
N ARG A 12 6.12 -2.78 -18.40
CA ARG A 12 5.48 -1.57 -17.89
C ARG A 12 4.75 -1.92 -16.60
N TYR A 13 4.73 -0.99 -15.66
CA TYR A 13 3.95 -1.17 -14.44
C TYR A 13 2.88 -0.10 -14.30
N ALA A 14 1.75 -0.48 -13.71
CA ALA A 14 0.62 0.38 -13.43
C ALA A 14 0.57 0.79 -11.96
N SER A 15 0.05 1.99 -11.69
CA SER A 15 -0.37 2.43 -10.37
C SER A 15 -1.60 3.32 -10.46
N SER A 16 -2.24 3.57 -9.31
CA SER A 16 -3.39 4.47 -9.17
C SER A 16 -3.04 5.97 -9.26
N GLY A 17 -1.92 6.32 -9.88
CA GLY A 17 -1.50 7.69 -10.15
C GLY A 17 -0.05 7.97 -9.78
N ALA A 18 0.50 9.02 -10.41
CA ALA A 18 1.83 9.50 -10.10
C ALA A 18 1.89 10.09 -8.68
N GLY A 19 2.90 9.74 -7.89
CA GLY A 19 3.07 10.20 -6.50
C GLY A 19 2.19 9.49 -5.48
N THR A 20 1.34 8.55 -5.89
CA THR A 20 0.57 7.71 -4.97
C THR A 20 1.45 6.66 -4.29
N GLN A 21 0.98 6.09 -3.18
CA GLN A 21 1.72 5.04 -2.47
C GLN A 21 2.08 3.84 -3.38
N PRO A 22 1.19 3.30 -4.23
CA PRO A 22 1.54 2.25 -5.19
C PRO A 22 2.69 2.63 -6.14
N HIS A 23 2.69 3.88 -6.64
CA HIS A 23 3.78 4.37 -7.49
C HIS A 23 5.12 4.41 -6.74
N ILE A 24 5.13 5.00 -5.53
CA ILE A 24 6.33 5.12 -4.71
C ILE A 24 6.88 3.74 -4.34
N ALA A 25 6.00 2.78 -3.97
CA ALA A 25 6.39 1.43 -3.62
C ALA A 25 7.07 0.70 -4.78
N MET A 26 6.55 0.85 -6.00
CA MET A 26 7.15 0.25 -7.19
C MET A 26 8.49 0.89 -7.56
N GLU A 27 8.58 2.22 -7.50
CA GLU A 27 9.83 2.94 -7.76
C GLU A 27 10.91 2.57 -6.73
N ASP A 28 10.55 2.44 -5.44
CA ASP A 28 11.50 1.99 -4.41
C ASP A 28 11.94 0.54 -4.64
N LEU A 29 11.03 -0.35 -5.03
CA LEU A 29 11.37 -1.72 -5.41
C LEU A 29 12.38 -1.74 -6.56
N PHE A 30 12.09 -1.05 -7.65
CA PHE A 30 12.97 -1.01 -8.82
C PHE A 30 14.30 -0.36 -8.50
N PHE A 31 14.31 0.73 -7.73
CA PHE A 31 15.55 1.38 -7.28
C PHE A 31 16.45 0.42 -6.49
N GLN A 32 15.88 -0.33 -5.53
CA GLN A 32 16.65 -1.28 -4.71
C GLN A 32 17.21 -2.47 -5.49
N TYR A 33 16.67 -2.75 -6.67
CA TYR A 33 17.19 -3.76 -7.60
C TYR A 33 18.01 -3.19 -8.76
N GLY A 34 18.18 -1.86 -8.84
CA GLY A 34 18.85 -1.21 -9.96
C GLY A 34 18.10 -1.36 -11.29
N ALA A 35 16.79 -1.56 -11.22
CA ALA A 35 15.91 -1.69 -12.38
C ALA A 35 15.29 -0.34 -12.75
N SER A 36 14.91 -0.20 -14.04
CA SER A 36 14.12 0.92 -14.54
C SER A 36 12.98 0.36 -15.39
N VAL A 37 11.74 0.65 -15.00
CA VAL A 37 10.53 0.14 -15.67
C VAL A 37 9.60 1.31 -15.95
N GLN A 38 8.98 1.34 -17.13
CA GLN A 38 8.10 2.43 -17.52
C GLN A 38 6.82 2.44 -16.67
N HIS A 39 6.53 3.56 -16.01
CA HIS A 39 5.30 3.80 -15.29
C HIS A 39 4.14 4.17 -16.21
N VAL A 40 2.96 3.62 -15.92
CA VAL A 40 1.67 3.98 -16.53
C VAL A 40 0.71 4.33 -15.41
N ALA A 41 0.34 5.62 -15.31
CA ALA A 41 -0.57 6.12 -14.30
C ALA A 41 -2.04 5.89 -14.69
N PHE A 42 -2.85 5.41 -13.76
CA PHE A 42 -4.30 5.26 -13.87
C PHE A 42 -5.01 6.14 -12.82
N HIS A 43 -6.33 6.25 -12.87
CA HIS A 43 -7.08 7.04 -11.91
C HIS A 43 -7.30 6.35 -10.55
N ASN A 44 -7.27 5.02 -10.54
CA ASN A 44 -7.47 4.20 -9.33
C ASN A 44 -6.83 2.81 -9.49
N ASP A 45 -6.80 2.05 -8.39
CA ASP A 45 -6.20 0.70 -8.38
C ASP A 45 -7.00 -0.30 -9.21
N ALA A 46 -8.31 -0.13 -9.33
CA ALA A 46 -9.15 -1.01 -10.14
C ALA A 46 -8.82 -0.90 -11.63
N ASP A 47 -8.69 0.32 -12.16
CA ASP A 47 -8.32 0.57 -13.56
C ASP A 47 -6.90 0.04 -13.86
N ALA A 48 -5.96 0.27 -12.93
CA ALA A 48 -4.60 -0.25 -13.06
C ALA A 48 -4.60 -1.79 -13.11
N MET A 49 -5.37 -2.44 -12.23
CA MET A 49 -5.46 -3.89 -12.17
C MET A 49 -6.19 -4.47 -13.38
N GLN A 50 -7.25 -3.82 -13.85
CA GLN A 50 -7.95 -4.22 -15.09
C GLN A 50 -7.03 -4.15 -16.30
N SER A 51 -6.22 -3.09 -16.41
CA SER A 51 -5.21 -2.95 -17.46
C SER A 51 -4.16 -4.06 -17.43
N MET A 52 -3.75 -4.49 -16.23
CA MET A 52 -2.84 -5.60 -16.06
C MET A 52 -3.51 -6.94 -16.41
N ALA A 53 -4.74 -7.18 -15.97
CA ALA A 53 -5.49 -8.38 -16.32
C ALA A 53 -5.73 -8.49 -17.83
N GLY A 54 -5.92 -7.36 -18.51
CA GLY A 54 -6.01 -7.28 -19.97
C GLY A 54 -4.68 -7.38 -20.73
N GLY A 55 -3.54 -7.51 -20.03
CA GLY A 55 -2.20 -7.65 -20.65
C GLY A 55 -1.59 -6.36 -21.18
N HIS A 56 -2.23 -5.20 -20.97
CA HIS A 56 -1.72 -3.91 -21.44
C HIS A 56 -0.51 -3.41 -20.64
N VAL A 57 -0.41 -3.81 -19.37
CA VAL A 57 0.78 -3.66 -18.51
C VAL A 57 1.08 -5.01 -17.86
N GLN A 58 2.32 -5.22 -17.44
CA GLN A 58 2.76 -6.54 -16.97
C GLN A 58 2.84 -6.61 -15.44
N ILE A 59 2.91 -5.48 -14.78
CA ILE A 59 3.12 -5.41 -13.33
C ILE A 59 2.18 -4.34 -12.75
N SER A 60 1.62 -4.61 -11.58
CA SER A 60 0.89 -3.62 -10.79
C SER A 60 1.07 -3.90 -9.31
N THR A 61 0.74 -2.94 -8.47
CA THR A 61 0.59 -3.11 -7.02
C THR A 61 -0.72 -2.50 -6.58
N ALA A 62 -1.42 -3.20 -5.71
CA ALA A 62 -2.72 -2.79 -5.19
C ALA A 62 -2.99 -3.46 -3.83
N PRO A 63 -3.98 -2.96 -3.05
CA PRO A 63 -4.46 -3.64 -1.86
C PRO A 63 -4.95 -5.06 -2.16
N MET A 64 -4.85 -5.96 -1.18
CA MET A 64 -5.21 -7.38 -1.35
C MET A 64 -6.65 -7.59 -1.77
N SER A 65 -7.59 -6.72 -1.35
CA SER A 65 -8.98 -6.73 -1.79
C SER A 65 -9.12 -6.62 -3.31
N VAL A 66 -8.36 -5.73 -3.92
CA VAL A 66 -8.35 -5.53 -5.39
C VAL A 66 -7.66 -6.71 -6.08
N VAL A 67 -6.55 -7.20 -5.56
CA VAL A 67 -5.86 -8.40 -6.09
C VAL A 67 -6.80 -9.59 -6.15
N ARG A 68 -7.58 -9.84 -5.09
CA ARG A 68 -8.58 -10.93 -5.06
C ARG A 68 -9.71 -10.72 -6.06
N GLN A 69 -10.23 -9.50 -6.16
CA GLN A 69 -11.34 -9.18 -7.07
C GLN A 69 -11.01 -9.52 -8.53
N TYR A 70 -9.77 -9.28 -8.95
CA TYR A 70 -9.31 -9.53 -10.33
C TYR A 70 -8.67 -10.90 -10.52
N GLY A 71 -8.55 -11.71 -9.48
CA GLY A 71 -8.01 -13.08 -9.56
C GLY A 71 -6.57 -13.14 -10.08
N VAL A 72 -5.81 -12.06 -9.92
CA VAL A 72 -4.41 -12.01 -10.37
C VAL A 72 -3.47 -12.63 -9.35
N LYS A 73 -2.35 -13.19 -9.82
CA LYS A 73 -1.39 -13.86 -8.96
C LYS A 73 -0.47 -12.85 -8.26
N PRO A 74 -0.51 -12.72 -6.92
CA PRO A 74 0.45 -11.92 -6.18
C PRO A 74 1.84 -12.56 -6.23
N LEU A 75 2.88 -11.75 -6.36
CA LEU A 75 4.27 -12.19 -6.47
C LEU A 75 5.14 -11.72 -5.31
N LEU A 76 4.71 -10.67 -4.61
CA LEU A 76 5.45 -10.04 -3.53
C LEU A 76 4.50 -9.32 -2.59
N VAL A 77 4.75 -9.41 -1.30
CA VAL A 77 4.08 -8.62 -0.25
C VAL A 77 5.07 -7.58 0.27
N TYR A 78 4.67 -6.31 0.28
CA TYR A 78 5.45 -5.20 0.84
C TYR A 78 5.29 -5.11 2.36
N ASP A 79 5.72 -6.14 3.08
CA ASP A 79 5.60 -6.21 4.53
C ASP A 79 6.78 -7.00 5.13
N LEU A 80 6.92 -6.88 6.46
CA LEU A 80 7.81 -7.70 7.26
C LEU A 80 7.21 -9.10 7.51
N LYS A 81 5.89 -9.18 7.58
CA LYS A 81 5.14 -10.40 7.89
C LYS A 81 4.37 -10.92 6.68
N LYS A 82 4.29 -12.23 6.57
CA LYS A 82 3.45 -12.90 5.57
C LYS A 82 1.97 -12.61 5.80
N ILE A 83 1.22 -12.55 4.71
CA ILE A 83 -0.24 -12.57 4.74
C ILE A 83 -0.69 -14.02 4.88
N SER A 84 -1.53 -14.31 5.87
CA SER A 84 -1.99 -15.68 6.18
C SER A 84 -2.73 -16.34 5.01
N GLU A 85 -3.40 -15.56 4.21
CA GLU A 85 -4.22 -15.99 3.07
C GLU A 85 -3.39 -16.38 1.83
N ILE A 86 -2.13 -15.96 1.78
CA ILE A 86 -1.20 -16.22 0.67
C ILE A 86 0.20 -16.57 1.22
N PRO A 87 0.33 -17.61 2.04
CA PRO A 87 1.56 -17.92 2.77
C PRO A 87 2.74 -18.30 1.85
N GLU A 88 2.46 -18.70 0.63
CA GLU A 88 3.46 -19.03 -0.40
C GLU A 88 4.12 -17.79 -1.02
N VAL A 89 3.50 -16.62 -0.92
CA VAL A 89 4.04 -15.37 -1.48
C VAL A 89 5.10 -14.79 -0.55
N PRO A 90 6.32 -14.54 -1.05
CA PRO A 90 7.38 -13.97 -0.23
C PRO A 90 7.09 -12.51 0.16
N THR A 91 7.57 -12.11 1.32
CA THR A 91 7.61 -10.70 1.71
C THR A 91 8.88 -10.03 1.20
N SER A 92 8.86 -8.70 1.12
CA SER A 92 10.05 -7.90 0.79
C SER A 92 11.19 -8.15 1.77
N ALA A 93 10.89 -8.31 3.06
CA ALA A 93 11.87 -8.63 4.09
C ALA A 93 12.55 -9.99 3.85
N GLN A 94 11.81 -11.02 3.44
CA GLN A 94 12.38 -12.33 3.09
C GLN A 94 13.31 -12.29 1.88
N LEU A 95 13.15 -11.29 1.03
CA LEU A 95 14.04 -11.03 -0.11
C LEU A 95 15.21 -10.10 0.25
N GLY A 96 15.40 -9.78 1.53
CA GLY A 96 16.46 -8.89 2.00
C GLY A 96 16.25 -7.43 1.60
N LYS A 97 15.00 -6.99 1.41
CA LYS A 97 14.65 -5.62 1.02
C LYS A 97 13.84 -4.94 2.10
N SER A 98 14.25 -3.73 2.48
CA SER A 98 13.54 -2.89 3.45
C SER A 98 12.44 -2.08 2.76
N ILE A 99 11.44 -2.80 2.22
CA ILE A 99 10.31 -2.19 1.52
C ILE A 99 9.05 -2.57 2.28
N VAL A 100 8.52 -1.64 3.06
CA VAL A 100 7.27 -1.84 3.82
C VAL A 100 6.33 -0.70 3.46
N TYR A 101 5.16 -1.07 2.94
CA TYR A 101 4.12 -0.12 2.57
C TYR A 101 2.79 -0.62 3.13
N THR A 102 2.38 -0.05 4.25
CA THR A 102 1.11 -0.37 4.89
C THR A 102 0.03 0.59 4.41
N HIS A 103 -1.08 0.05 3.97
CA HIS A 103 -2.26 0.86 3.65
C HIS A 103 -3.08 1.06 4.92
N TRP A 104 -3.26 2.31 5.33
CA TRP A 104 -4.02 2.69 6.52
C TRP A 104 -5.06 3.77 6.21
N HIS A 105 -6.10 3.83 7.02
CA HIS A 105 -7.13 4.86 6.96
C HIS A 105 -7.15 5.66 8.26
N VAL A 106 -7.18 6.96 8.17
CA VAL A 106 -7.24 7.88 9.31
C VAL A 106 -8.45 8.79 9.18
N LEU A 107 -9.20 8.92 10.26
CA LEU A 107 -10.22 9.94 10.36
C LEU A 107 -9.56 11.25 10.79
N THR A 108 -9.84 12.33 10.06
CA THR A 108 -9.27 13.66 10.32
C THR A 108 -10.35 14.65 10.71
N ALA A 109 -10.00 15.65 11.50
CA ALA A 109 -10.85 16.77 11.89
C ALA A 109 -10.21 18.11 11.47
N PRO A 110 -10.99 19.14 11.16
CA PRO A 110 -10.47 20.49 10.94
C PRO A 110 -9.68 21.01 12.12
N LYS A 111 -8.71 21.90 11.83
CA LYS A 111 -7.95 22.58 12.89
C LYS A 111 -8.91 23.40 13.77
N GLY A 112 -8.77 23.25 15.10
CA GLY A 112 -9.61 23.94 16.07
C GLY A 112 -10.89 23.19 16.46
N THR A 113 -11.08 21.96 15.98
CA THR A 113 -12.16 21.10 16.51
C THR A 113 -11.98 20.91 18.01
N PRO A 114 -13.02 21.14 18.83
CA PRO A 114 -12.94 20.94 20.28
C PRO A 114 -12.53 19.50 20.63
N GLN A 115 -11.69 19.38 21.65
CA GLN A 115 -11.10 18.10 22.06
C GLN A 115 -12.16 17.03 22.40
N GLU A 116 -13.30 17.45 22.98
CA GLU A 116 -14.41 16.56 23.35
C GLU A 116 -14.96 15.76 22.14
N TYR A 117 -15.02 16.38 20.95
CA TYR A 117 -15.45 15.69 19.72
C TYR A 117 -14.41 14.70 19.24
N ILE A 118 -13.13 15.06 19.32
CA ILE A 118 -12.02 14.17 18.96
C ILE A 118 -12.02 12.95 19.88
N ASP A 119 -12.20 13.16 21.20
CA ASP A 119 -12.21 12.08 22.17
C ASP A 119 -13.46 11.19 22.03
N ALA A 120 -14.63 11.79 21.75
CA ALA A 120 -15.84 11.03 21.49
C ALA A 120 -15.71 10.13 20.25
N MET A 121 -15.20 10.67 19.16
CA MET A 121 -14.97 9.91 17.91
C MET A 121 -13.91 8.82 18.11
N SER A 122 -12.83 9.14 18.83
CA SER A 122 -11.77 8.17 19.12
C SER A 122 -12.29 6.98 19.95
N ARG A 123 -13.15 7.23 20.96
CA ARG A 123 -13.80 6.16 21.71
C ARG A 123 -14.72 5.31 20.84
N ALA A 124 -15.53 5.93 20.00
CA ALA A 124 -16.43 5.21 19.09
C ALA A 124 -15.65 4.30 18.13
N ILE A 125 -14.50 4.75 17.59
CA ILE A 125 -13.66 3.92 16.73
C ILE A 125 -13.01 2.77 17.52
N ALA A 126 -12.59 3.03 18.76
CA ALA A 126 -12.03 1.99 19.63
C ALA A 126 -13.05 0.88 19.91
N GLU A 127 -14.30 1.24 20.22
CA GLU A 127 -15.41 0.31 20.43
C GLU A 127 -15.71 -0.49 19.15
N LEU A 128 -15.79 0.18 18.01
CA LEU A 128 -15.99 -0.45 16.70
C LEU A 128 -14.91 -1.49 16.38
N SER A 129 -13.68 -1.24 16.80
CA SER A 129 -12.54 -2.15 16.55
C SER A 129 -12.68 -3.51 17.23
N SER A 130 -13.64 -3.65 18.14
CA SER A 130 -13.98 -4.91 18.81
C SER A 130 -15.38 -5.44 18.43
N ASP A 131 -16.09 -4.72 17.57
CA ASP A 131 -17.44 -5.11 17.13
C ASP A 131 -17.38 -6.28 16.15
N PRO A 132 -18.09 -7.41 16.41
CA PRO A 132 -18.02 -8.60 15.55
C PRO A 132 -18.47 -8.36 14.11
N ASP A 133 -19.53 -7.53 13.91
CA ASP A 133 -20.05 -7.25 12.57
C ASP A 133 -19.07 -6.39 11.77
N TYR A 134 -18.43 -5.44 12.43
CA TYR A 134 -17.38 -4.62 11.83
C TYR A 134 -16.16 -5.47 11.45
N LEU A 135 -15.71 -6.34 12.35
CA LEU A 135 -14.60 -7.27 12.10
C LEU A 135 -14.90 -8.20 10.92
N ALA A 136 -16.11 -8.73 10.82
CA ALA A 136 -16.53 -9.57 9.70
C ALA A 136 -16.54 -8.81 8.35
N ARG A 137 -16.86 -7.51 8.37
CA ARG A 137 -16.78 -6.66 7.18
C ARG A 137 -15.33 -6.38 6.76
N LEU A 138 -14.45 -6.09 7.73
CA LEU A 138 -13.02 -5.90 7.46
C LEU A 138 -12.39 -7.15 6.85
N ASP A 139 -12.72 -8.33 7.38
CA ASP A 139 -12.20 -9.60 6.86
C ASP A 139 -12.58 -9.83 5.39
N LYS A 140 -13.84 -9.54 5.00
CA LYS A 140 -14.26 -9.58 3.59
C LYS A 140 -13.46 -8.66 2.68
N LEU A 141 -12.96 -7.54 3.22
CA LEU A 141 -12.12 -6.57 2.51
C LEU A 141 -10.62 -6.90 2.63
N CYS A 142 -10.25 -8.02 3.25
CA CYS A 142 -8.86 -8.38 3.57
C CYS A 142 -8.15 -7.29 4.39
N MET A 143 -8.88 -6.63 5.25
CA MET A 143 -8.38 -5.60 6.17
C MET A 143 -8.38 -6.13 7.60
N LYS A 144 -7.48 -5.61 8.43
CA LYS A 144 -7.41 -5.96 9.85
C LYS A 144 -7.66 -4.72 10.70
N PRO A 145 -8.34 -4.86 11.85
CA PRO A 145 -8.50 -3.74 12.76
C PRO A 145 -7.12 -3.31 13.29
N ALA A 146 -6.90 -2.01 13.31
CA ALA A 146 -5.65 -1.42 13.78
C ALA A 146 -5.95 -0.08 14.45
N TYR A 147 -6.82 -0.09 15.49
CA TYR A 147 -7.11 1.13 16.22
C TYR A 147 -5.84 1.73 16.81
N MET A 148 -5.70 3.02 16.60
CA MET A 148 -4.65 3.84 17.16
C MET A 148 -5.25 5.15 17.67
N GLY A 149 -4.92 5.53 18.90
CA GLY A 149 -5.41 6.77 19.50
C GLY A 149 -4.85 8.03 18.81
N PRO A 150 -5.45 9.21 19.01
CA PRO A 150 -5.10 10.43 18.28
C PRO A 150 -3.60 10.81 18.34
N LYS A 151 -2.98 10.72 19.51
CA LYS A 151 -1.55 11.07 19.69
C LYS A 151 -0.62 10.10 18.93
N ASP A 152 -0.90 8.81 19.01
CA ASP A 152 -0.09 7.80 18.32
C ASP A 152 -0.30 7.86 16.82
N THR A 153 -1.54 8.16 16.37
CA THR A 153 -1.86 8.40 14.96
C THR A 153 -1.08 9.62 14.43
N GLU A 154 -1.08 10.73 15.16
CA GLU A 154 -0.31 11.92 14.76
C GLU A 154 1.19 11.61 14.64
N LYS A 155 1.74 10.89 15.62
CA LYS A 155 3.14 10.47 15.60
C LYS A 155 3.44 9.59 14.38
N MET A 156 2.62 8.56 14.13
CA MET A 156 2.75 7.67 12.97
C MET A 156 2.73 8.45 11.65
N VAL A 157 1.77 9.36 11.48
CA VAL A 157 1.65 10.18 10.26
C VAL A 157 2.89 11.03 10.03
N ARG A 158 3.47 11.64 11.08
CA ARG A 158 4.71 12.41 10.98
C ARG A 158 5.90 11.53 10.59
N GLU A 159 6.04 10.39 11.23
CA GLU A 159 7.12 9.43 10.94
C GLU A 159 7.04 8.93 9.49
N GLU A 160 5.84 8.60 9.01
CA GLU A 160 5.63 8.20 7.61
C GLU A 160 5.86 9.34 6.63
N TYR A 161 5.44 10.56 6.95
CA TYR A 161 5.72 11.73 6.12
C TYR A 161 7.23 11.92 5.89
N ASP A 162 8.02 11.84 6.96
CA ASP A 162 9.48 11.94 6.89
C ASP A 162 10.10 10.76 6.13
N HIS A 163 9.56 9.55 6.33
CA HIS A 163 10.02 8.34 5.65
C HIS A 163 9.76 8.42 4.13
N TYR A 164 8.52 8.73 3.74
CA TYR A 164 8.17 8.89 2.32
C TYR A 164 8.91 10.04 1.67
N GLY A 165 9.11 11.15 2.37
CA GLY A 165 9.90 12.28 1.88
C GLY A 165 11.32 11.87 1.46
N LYS A 166 11.99 11.05 2.25
CA LYS A 166 13.32 10.50 1.94
C LYS A 166 13.29 9.56 0.73
N ILE A 167 12.29 8.70 0.63
CA ILE A 167 12.14 7.78 -0.51
C ILE A 167 11.87 8.56 -1.79
N ILE A 168 10.90 9.47 -1.78
CA ILE A 168 10.53 10.31 -2.93
C ILE A 168 11.76 11.10 -3.43
N ALA A 169 12.52 11.70 -2.51
CA ALA A 169 13.73 12.43 -2.87
C ALA A 169 14.78 11.54 -3.58
N ARG A 170 14.80 10.26 -3.25
CA ARG A 170 15.74 9.27 -3.82
C ARG A 170 15.27 8.70 -5.16
N VAL A 171 13.96 8.38 -5.28
CA VAL A 171 13.45 7.57 -6.41
C VAL A 171 12.74 8.38 -7.49
N ILE A 172 12.16 9.54 -7.17
CA ILE A 172 11.34 10.32 -8.11
C ILE A 172 12.09 11.53 -8.71
N LYS A 173 13.25 11.89 -8.18
CA LYS A 173 14.12 12.94 -8.75
C LYS A 173 15.01 12.41 -9.88
N LYS A 174 14.39 11.72 -10.85
CA LYS A 174 15.06 11.39 -12.12
C LYS A 174 14.44 12.13 -13.28
#